data_8628e3249c03019431c9b2e71ea9cf76
#
_entry.id   8628e3249c03019431c9b2e71ea9cf76
#
_cell.length_a   1.000
_cell.length_b   1.000
_cell.length_c   1.000
_cell.angle_alpha   90.00
_cell.angle_beta   90.00
_cell.angle_gamma   90.00
#
_symmetry.space_group_name_H-M   'P 1'
#
loop_
_entity.id
_entity.type
_entity.pdbx_description
1 polymer ?
#
loop_
_entity_poly.entity_id
_entity_poly.type
_entity_poly.pdbx_seq_one_letter_code
_entity_poly.pdbx_strand_id
1 'polypeptide(L)'
;MARVSFKRIRERAAKRKGGEKVLASLLPKKRNNKDLAKLGDDRVLAEMARRVFSAGFVWSVIDQKWPGFEEAFLGFNPKRLLFQPAEFWHDLASDKRIVRNPQKIKSVRENAKFVSDIAADHGSFGKFLATWPADDQIGLMEVLAKRGSRLGGNTCQYLLRFLGRDSFILTNDLMLCLRDSGVPISEKGTSKKDLKLAQAQLNEWVNETGLPLTHISRICSMSIGTNHDVARLKEVMQT
;
A
#
# COMPACT_ATOMS: atom_id res chain seq x y z
N MET A 1 -27.56 8.89 -14.86
CA MET A 1 -27.08 7.74 -15.66
C MET A 1 -27.08 6.51 -14.77
N ALA A 2 -27.48 5.34 -15.29
CA ALA A 2 -27.41 4.09 -14.54
C ALA A 2 -25.95 3.75 -14.23
N ARG A 3 -25.63 3.38 -12.97
CA ARG A 3 -24.30 2.96 -12.57
C ARG A 3 -23.88 1.70 -13.34
N VAL A 4 -22.63 1.65 -13.80
CA VAL A 4 -22.09 0.48 -14.49
C VAL A 4 -21.88 -0.63 -13.46
N SER A 5 -22.47 -1.82 -13.68
CA SER A 5 -22.30 -2.98 -12.78
C SER A 5 -20.87 -3.49 -12.79
N PHE A 6 -20.40 -4.04 -11.66
CA PHE A 6 -19.06 -4.62 -11.57
C PHE A 6 -18.84 -5.78 -12.56
N LYS A 7 -19.89 -6.53 -12.89
CA LYS A 7 -19.87 -7.57 -13.92
C LYS A 7 -19.33 -7.03 -15.26
N ARG A 8 -19.85 -5.90 -15.74
CA ARG A 8 -19.40 -5.25 -16.98
C ARG A 8 -17.94 -4.78 -16.91
N ILE A 9 -17.50 -4.26 -15.75
CA ILE A 9 -16.12 -3.86 -15.52
C ILE A 9 -15.20 -5.07 -15.63
N ARG A 10 -15.56 -6.20 -15.02
CA ARG A 10 -14.81 -7.46 -15.07
C ARG A 10 -14.74 -8.02 -16.49
N GLU A 11 -15.85 -8.06 -17.22
CA GLU A 11 -15.91 -8.50 -18.62
C GLU A 11 -14.98 -7.65 -19.50
N ARG A 12 -15.00 -6.33 -19.32
CA ARG A 12 -14.10 -5.40 -20.02
C ARG A 12 -12.62 -5.67 -19.68
N ALA A 13 -12.28 -5.87 -18.41
CA ALA A 13 -10.94 -6.23 -17.99
C ALA A 13 -10.47 -7.57 -18.58
N ALA A 14 -11.33 -8.60 -18.56
CA ALA A 14 -11.04 -9.91 -19.15
C ALA A 14 -10.77 -9.79 -20.65
N LYS A 15 -11.62 -9.08 -21.41
CA LYS A 15 -11.41 -8.84 -22.84
C LYS A 15 -10.06 -8.16 -23.10
N ARG A 16 -9.69 -7.15 -22.32
CA ARG A 16 -8.42 -6.40 -22.47
C ARG A 16 -7.19 -7.25 -22.15
N LYS A 17 -7.32 -8.27 -21.29
CA LYS A 17 -6.20 -9.12 -20.85
C LYS A 17 -6.12 -10.47 -21.57
N GLY A 18 -6.98 -10.73 -22.54
CA GLY A 18 -6.96 -11.98 -23.31
C GLY A 18 -7.80 -13.10 -22.71
N GLY A 19 -8.79 -12.77 -21.89
CA GLY A 19 -9.78 -13.69 -21.35
C GLY A 19 -9.78 -13.82 -19.83
N GLU A 20 -10.83 -14.45 -19.29
CA GLU A 20 -11.05 -14.57 -17.85
C GLU A 20 -9.92 -15.35 -17.14
N LYS A 21 -9.39 -16.42 -17.76
CA LYS A 21 -8.29 -17.21 -17.19
C LYS A 21 -7.02 -16.38 -17.03
N VAL A 22 -6.72 -15.52 -18.01
CA VAL A 22 -5.57 -14.63 -17.94
C VAL A 22 -5.79 -13.55 -16.88
N LEU A 23 -6.96 -12.92 -16.85
CA LEU A 23 -7.31 -11.95 -15.82
C LEU A 23 -7.16 -12.55 -14.41
N ALA A 24 -7.69 -13.75 -14.18
CA ALA A 24 -7.58 -14.45 -12.90
C ALA A 24 -6.11 -14.70 -12.49
N SER A 25 -5.23 -15.01 -13.44
CA SER A 25 -3.80 -15.20 -13.18
C SER A 25 -3.06 -13.90 -12.77
N LEU A 26 -3.66 -12.74 -13.01
CA LEU A 26 -3.14 -11.44 -12.63
C LEU A 26 -3.66 -10.93 -11.27
N LEU A 27 -4.46 -11.74 -10.58
CA LEU A 27 -4.96 -11.41 -9.25
C LEU A 27 -4.11 -12.11 -8.19
N PRO A 28 -3.63 -11.38 -7.16
CA PRO A 28 -2.81 -11.98 -6.11
C PRO A 28 -3.63 -12.96 -5.28
N LYS A 29 -2.94 -13.92 -4.64
CA LYS A 29 -3.60 -14.79 -3.66
C LYS A 29 -4.21 -13.94 -2.54
N LYS A 30 -5.43 -14.31 -2.14
CA LYS A 30 -6.08 -13.68 -0.99
C LYS A 30 -5.23 -13.90 0.25
N ARG A 31 -4.85 -12.82 0.91
CA ARG A 31 -4.21 -12.87 2.23
C ARG A 31 -5.27 -12.83 3.32
N ASN A 32 -4.94 -13.37 4.48
CA ASN A 32 -5.87 -13.38 5.61
C ASN A 32 -5.34 -12.52 6.77
N ASN A 33 -6.25 -12.06 7.62
CA ASN A 33 -5.89 -11.21 8.76
C ASN A 33 -5.06 -11.95 9.82
N LYS A 34 -5.10 -13.30 9.87
CA LYS A 34 -4.28 -14.08 10.81
C LYS A 34 -2.80 -13.97 10.47
N ASP A 35 -2.44 -13.97 9.18
CA ASP A 35 -1.06 -13.80 8.75
C ASP A 35 -0.60 -12.35 9.00
N LEU A 36 -1.48 -11.39 8.75
CA LEU A 36 -1.22 -9.98 9.04
C LEU A 36 -0.97 -9.73 10.52
N ALA A 37 -1.77 -10.36 11.41
CA ALA A 37 -1.62 -10.23 12.86
C ALA A 37 -0.30 -10.82 13.42
N LYS A 38 0.33 -11.76 12.67
CA LYS A 38 1.62 -12.37 13.04
C LYS A 38 2.83 -11.58 12.53
N LEU A 39 2.60 -10.54 11.75
CA LEU A 39 3.69 -9.75 11.19
C LEU A 39 4.47 -9.04 12.29
N GLY A 40 5.78 -9.24 12.32
CA GLY A 40 6.66 -8.59 13.29
C GLY A 40 6.75 -7.08 13.08
N ASP A 41 6.89 -6.33 14.17
CA ASP A 41 6.99 -4.87 14.14
C ASP A 41 8.23 -4.38 13.40
N ASP A 42 9.32 -5.16 13.42
CA ASP A 42 10.53 -4.96 12.62
C ASP A 42 10.21 -5.03 11.11
N ARG A 43 9.42 -5.99 10.69
CA ARG A 43 9.03 -6.14 9.27
C ARG A 43 8.06 -5.06 8.83
N VAL A 44 7.19 -4.60 9.72
CA VAL A 44 6.33 -3.44 9.47
C VAL A 44 7.17 -2.18 9.27
N LEU A 45 8.14 -1.92 10.16
CA LEU A 45 9.02 -0.77 10.06
C LEU A 45 9.91 -0.83 8.82
N ALA A 46 10.43 -2.02 8.48
CA ALA A 46 11.17 -2.26 7.25
C ALA A 46 10.34 -1.88 6.00
N GLU A 47 9.08 -2.33 5.94
CA GLU A 47 8.22 -2.02 4.81
C GLU A 47 7.84 -0.51 4.77
N MET A 48 7.61 0.13 5.92
CA MET A 48 7.43 1.58 5.98
C MET A 48 8.63 2.31 5.38
N ALA A 49 9.86 1.94 5.80
CA ALA A 49 11.09 2.51 5.25
C ALA A 49 11.19 2.26 3.75
N ARG A 50 10.94 1.02 3.29
CA ARG A 50 11.00 0.64 1.88
C ARG A 50 10.09 1.51 1.03
N ARG A 51 8.82 1.71 1.43
CA ARG A 51 7.88 2.58 0.68
C ARG A 51 8.30 4.05 0.73
N VAL A 52 8.77 4.55 1.86
CA VAL A 52 9.24 5.93 1.98
C VAL A 52 10.47 6.15 1.09
N PHE A 53 11.45 5.24 1.10
CA PHE A 53 12.64 5.38 0.26
C PHE A 53 12.34 5.18 -1.23
N SER A 54 11.38 4.35 -1.59
CA SER A 54 10.93 4.14 -2.97
C SER A 54 10.15 5.34 -3.54
N ALA A 55 9.55 6.18 -2.70
CA ALA A 55 8.83 7.37 -3.15
C ALA A 55 9.76 8.35 -3.87
N GLY A 56 9.51 8.60 -5.16
CA GLY A 56 10.34 9.47 -6.00
C GLY A 56 11.66 8.85 -6.48
N PHE A 57 11.83 7.53 -6.31
CA PHE A 57 12.98 6.77 -6.81
C PHE A 57 12.57 5.62 -7.71
N VAL A 58 13.51 5.11 -8.50
CA VAL A 58 13.35 3.85 -9.23
C VAL A 58 13.40 2.71 -8.20
N TRP A 59 12.36 1.91 -8.13
CA TRP A 59 12.20 0.90 -7.08
C TRP A 59 13.32 -0.15 -7.08
N SER A 60 13.78 -0.57 -8.26
CA SER A 60 14.89 -1.53 -8.38
C SER A 60 16.19 -1.06 -7.71
N VAL A 61 16.44 0.25 -7.64
CA VAL A 61 17.61 0.80 -6.94
C VAL A 61 17.50 0.58 -5.43
N ILE A 62 16.29 0.74 -4.88
CA ILE A 62 16.03 0.47 -3.45
C ILE A 62 16.16 -1.04 -3.19
N ASP A 63 15.63 -1.89 -4.07
CA ASP A 63 15.68 -3.34 -3.92
C ASP A 63 17.11 -3.86 -3.96
N GLN A 64 17.96 -3.38 -4.85
CA GLN A 64 19.37 -3.74 -4.92
C GLN A 64 20.14 -3.33 -3.67
N LYS A 65 19.80 -2.19 -3.05
CA LYS A 65 20.44 -1.70 -1.83
C LYS A 65 19.83 -2.27 -0.54
N TRP A 66 18.74 -3.06 -0.65
CA TRP A 66 17.97 -3.47 0.54
C TRP A 66 18.80 -4.22 1.60
N PRO A 67 19.73 -5.13 1.27
CA PRO A 67 20.60 -5.74 2.28
C PRO A 67 21.39 -4.70 3.11
N GLY A 68 21.88 -3.66 2.47
CA GLY A 68 22.55 -2.55 3.15
C GLY A 68 21.62 -1.73 4.06
N PHE A 69 20.35 -1.59 3.68
CA PHE A 69 19.34 -0.98 4.55
C PHE A 69 19.08 -1.83 5.81
N GLU A 70 18.94 -3.16 5.65
CA GLU A 70 18.74 -4.08 6.79
C GLU A 70 19.90 -3.98 7.80
N GLU A 71 21.14 -3.93 7.33
CA GLU A 71 22.31 -3.77 8.18
C GLU A 71 22.36 -2.37 8.84
N ALA A 72 22.24 -1.30 8.04
CA ALA A 72 22.36 0.06 8.49
C ALA A 72 21.29 0.44 9.53
N PHE A 73 20.07 -0.09 9.39
CA PHE A 73 18.96 0.12 10.32
C PHE A 73 18.75 -1.04 11.31
N LEU A 74 19.78 -1.84 11.60
CA LEU A 74 19.80 -2.85 12.68
C LEU A 74 18.66 -3.87 12.57
N GLY A 75 18.34 -4.31 11.34
CA GLY A 75 17.22 -5.20 11.03
C GLY A 75 15.86 -4.54 11.24
N PHE A 76 15.81 -3.22 11.25
CA PHE A 76 14.60 -2.42 11.51
C PHE A 76 13.92 -2.75 12.86
N ASN A 77 14.67 -3.24 13.84
CA ASN A 77 14.14 -3.48 15.17
C ASN A 77 13.79 -2.14 15.86
N PRO A 78 12.50 -1.84 16.14
CA PRO A 78 12.10 -0.52 16.63
C PRO A 78 12.77 -0.17 17.96
N LYS A 79 12.88 -1.13 18.88
CA LYS A 79 13.50 -0.90 20.20
C LYS A 79 14.99 -0.57 20.05
N ARG A 80 15.73 -1.38 19.26
CA ARG A 80 17.16 -1.12 19.02
C ARG A 80 17.41 0.25 18.38
N LEU A 81 16.58 0.66 17.42
CA LEU A 81 16.68 1.94 16.75
C LEU A 81 16.39 3.12 17.68
N LEU A 82 15.40 2.99 18.56
CA LEU A 82 15.05 4.06 19.50
C LEU A 82 16.12 4.29 20.57
N PHE A 83 16.94 3.29 20.87
CA PHE A 83 18.08 3.40 21.80
C PHE A 83 19.33 4.02 21.16
N GLN A 84 19.35 4.25 19.84
CA GLN A 84 20.52 4.79 19.17
C GLN A 84 20.71 6.29 19.48
N PRO A 85 21.96 6.73 19.74
CA PRO A 85 22.29 8.12 20.00
C PRO A 85 22.15 8.98 18.73
N ALA A 86 22.26 10.28 18.87
CA ALA A 86 22.11 11.23 17.76
C ALA A 86 23.16 11.01 16.66
N GLU A 87 24.39 10.67 17.05
CA GLU A 87 25.51 10.40 16.16
C GLU A 87 25.22 9.27 15.18
N PHE A 88 24.62 8.19 15.65
CA PHE A 88 24.18 7.08 14.78
C PHE A 88 23.31 7.56 13.60
N TRP A 89 22.34 8.42 13.90
CA TRP A 89 21.42 8.96 12.88
C TRP A 89 22.11 9.95 11.94
N HIS A 90 23.11 10.68 12.45
CA HIS A 90 23.93 11.58 11.66
C HIS A 90 24.82 10.80 10.68
N ASP A 91 25.48 9.74 11.12
CA ASP A 91 26.39 8.93 10.33
C ASP A 91 25.68 8.23 9.16
N LEU A 92 24.42 7.83 9.36
CA LEU A 92 23.57 7.27 8.28
C LEU A 92 23.43 8.22 7.08
N ALA A 93 23.52 9.53 7.27
CA ALA A 93 23.48 10.50 6.17
C ALA A 93 24.69 10.41 5.22
N SER A 94 25.79 9.78 5.67
CA SER A 94 27.01 9.54 4.90
C SER A 94 27.17 8.07 4.48
N ASP A 95 26.30 7.18 4.96
CA ASP A 95 26.40 5.74 4.71
C ASP A 95 26.08 5.37 3.25
N LYS A 96 27.07 4.82 2.54
CA LYS A 96 26.94 4.43 1.12
C LYS A 96 26.08 3.19 0.90
N ARG A 97 25.82 2.39 1.95
CA ARG A 97 24.96 1.19 1.86
C ARG A 97 23.53 1.55 1.57
N ILE A 98 23.08 2.76 1.94
CA ILE A 98 21.70 3.23 1.79
C ILE A 98 21.60 4.43 0.83
N VAL A 99 20.37 4.84 0.53
CA VAL A 99 20.11 6.13 -0.13
C VAL A 99 20.23 7.25 0.92
N ARG A 100 21.22 8.13 0.73
CA ARG A 100 21.57 9.20 1.67
C ARG A 100 20.59 10.38 1.58
N ASN A 101 19.45 10.25 2.21
CA ASN A 101 18.45 11.30 2.30
C ASN A 101 18.10 11.54 3.78
N PRO A 102 18.59 12.65 4.39
CA PRO A 102 18.41 12.91 5.81
C PRO A 102 16.96 12.91 6.28
N GLN A 103 16.04 13.43 5.45
CA GLN A 103 14.63 13.46 5.80
C GLN A 103 13.97 12.06 5.79
N LYS A 104 14.37 11.19 4.86
CA LYS A 104 13.91 9.81 4.83
C LYS A 104 14.53 8.99 5.95
N ILE A 105 15.82 9.23 6.29
CA ILE A 105 16.49 8.61 7.44
C ILE A 105 15.78 9.03 8.75
N LYS A 106 15.51 10.31 8.95
CA LYS A 106 14.75 10.82 10.10
C LYS A 106 13.39 10.13 10.23
N SER A 107 12.69 9.91 9.10
CA SER A 107 11.40 9.25 9.12
C SER A 107 11.44 7.81 9.63
N VAL A 108 12.56 7.10 9.51
CA VAL A 108 12.70 5.74 10.08
C VAL A 108 12.66 5.81 11.62
N ARG A 109 13.35 6.77 12.24
CA ARG A 109 13.32 6.98 13.70
C ARG A 109 11.90 7.32 14.18
N GLU A 110 11.24 8.24 13.49
CA GLU A 110 9.88 8.67 13.82
C GLU A 110 8.87 7.52 13.67
N ASN A 111 9.00 6.72 12.62
CA ASN A 111 8.16 5.54 12.40
C ASN A 111 8.50 4.41 13.38
N ALA A 112 9.74 4.24 13.84
CA ALA A 112 10.09 3.30 14.90
C ALA A 112 9.33 3.62 16.19
N LYS A 113 9.25 4.92 16.54
CA LYS A 113 8.43 5.36 17.67
C LYS A 113 6.95 5.09 17.44
N PHE A 114 6.42 5.43 16.28
CA PHE A 114 5.01 5.19 15.92
C PHE A 114 4.66 3.69 16.00
N VAL A 115 5.53 2.81 15.46
CA VAL A 115 5.33 1.35 15.54
C VAL A 115 5.33 0.89 17.00
N SER A 116 6.26 1.38 17.82
CA SER A 116 6.33 1.03 19.25
C SER A 116 5.10 1.50 20.04
N ASP A 117 4.61 2.71 19.77
CA ASP A 117 3.41 3.26 20.42
C ASP A 117 2.17 2.41 20.07
N ILE A 118 1.98 2.06 18.78
CA ILE A 118 0.88 1.18 18.36
C ILE A 118 1.01 -0.22 18.97
N ALA A 119 2.22 -0.76 19.04
CA ALA A 119 2.46 -2.08 19.63
C ALA A 119 2.13 -2.10 21.13
N ALA A 120 2.39 -1.01 21.86
CA ALA A 120 2.01 -0.87 23.25
C ALA A 120 0.47 -0.88 23.45
N ASP A 121 -0.27 -0.18 22.57
CA ASP A 121 -1.73 -0.06 22.66
C ASP A 121 -2.45 -1.32 22.18
N HIS A 122 -1.91 -2.04 21.17
CA HIS A 122 -2.61 -3.13 20.46
C HIS A 122 -1.89 -4.49 20.52
N GLY A 123 -0.73 -4.56 21.20
CA GLY A 123 0.10 -5.76 21.33
C GLY A 123 1.05 -5.99 20.14
N SER A 124 0.76 -5.48 18.93
CA SER A 124 1.67 -5.36 17.78
C SER A 124 1.03 -4.48 16.71
N PHE A 125 1.87 -3.93 15.81
CA PHE A 125 1.34 -3.20 14.66
C PHE A 125 0.56 -4.12 13.70
N GLY A 126 1.01 -5.35 13.55
CA GLY A 126 0.29 -6.36 12.75
C GLY A 126 -1.11 -6.64 13.26
N LYS A 127 -1.30 -6.75 14.58
CA LYS A 127 -2.63 -6.90 15.21
C LYS A 127 -3.49 -5.67 14.99
N PHE A 128 -2.95 -4.47 15.19
CA PHE A 128 -3.64 -3.22 14.88
C PHE A 128 -4.18 -3.20 13.44
N LEU A 129 -3.35 -3.54 12.46
CA LEU A 129 -3.78 -3.61 11.06
C LEU A 129 -4.85 -4.69 10.82
N ALA A 130 -4.72 -5.85 11.47
CA ALA A 130 -5.63 -6.99 11.29
C ALA A 130 -7.02 -6.76 11.91
N THR A 131 -7.11 -5.95 12.96
CA THR A 131 -8.36 -5.63 13.67
C THR A 131 -9.04 -4.36 13.13
N TRP A 132 -8.37 -3.55 12.34
CA TRP A 132 -8.98 -2.36 11.73
C TRP A 132 -10.13 -2.77 10.80
N PRO A 133 -11.29 -2.07 10.80
CA PRO A 133 -12.43 -2.40 9.96
C PRO A 133 -12.03 -2.58 8.48
N ALA A 134 -12.51 -3.66 7.86
CA ALA A 134 -12.13 -4.00 6.48
C ALA A 134 -12.66 -2.99 5.46
N ASP A 135 -13.77 -2.35 5.77
CA ASP A 135 -14.49 -1.38 4.95
C ASP A 135 -14.04 0.07 5.16
N ASP A 136 -13.09 0.32 6.10
CA ASP A 136 -12.57 1.67 6.40
C ASP A 136 -11.07 1.81 6.15
N GLN A 137 -10.65 1.67 4.90
CA GLN A 137 -9.26 1.93 4.53
C GLN A 137 -8.90 3.42 4.63
N ILE A 138 -9.84 4.32 4.35
CA ILE A 138 -9.57 5.77 4.38
C ILE A 138 -9.29 6.25 5.80
N GLY A 139 -10.04 5.78 6.80
CA GLY A 139 -9.74 6.07 8.21
C GLY A 139 -8.36 5.55 8.63
N LEU A 140 -7.98 4.33 8.19
CA LEU A 140 -6.64 3.80 8.44
C LEU A 140 -5.56 4.68 7.80
N MET A 141 -5.76 5.12 6.56
CA MET A 141 -4.83 6.02 5.87
C MET A 141 -4.69 7.37 6.59
N GLU A 142 -5.77 7.92 7.16
CA GLU A 142 -5.72 9.14 7.96
C GLU A 142 -4.88 8.95 9.23
N VAL A 143 -5.01 7.82 9.92
CA VAL A 143 -4.17 7.49 11.10
C VAL A 143 -2.71 7.36 10.72
N LEU A 144 -2.40 6.61 9.64
CA LEU A 144 -1.02 6.43 9.16
C LEU A 144 -0.38 7.76 8.74
N ALA A 145 -1.14 8.62 8.04
CA ALA A 145 -0.64 9.93 7.61
C ALA A 145 -0.43 10.91 8.78
N LYS A 146 -1.29 10.85 9.82
CA LYS A 146 -1.25 11.75 10.97
C LYS A 146 -0.17 11.36 11.99
N ARG A 147 -0.04 10.06 12.28
CA ARG A 147 0.86 9.54 13.32
C ARG A 147 2.20 9.07 12.77
N GLY A 148 2.25 8.60 11.52
CA GLY A 148 3.47 8.17 10.87
C GLY A 148 4.16 9.30 10.10
N SER A 149 5.45 9.14 9.89
CA SER A 149 6.26 10.09 9.14
C SER A 149 6.36 9.68 7.68
N ARG A 150 5.97 10.58 6.76
CA ARG A 150 5.97 10.38 5.31
C ARG A 150 5.10 9.21 4.81
N LEU A 151 4.09 8.82 5.60
CA LEU A 151 3.16 7.74 5.29
C LEU A 151 1.81 8.25 4.73
N GLY A 152 1.80 9.41 4.07
CA GLY A 152 0.61 9.97 3.43
C GLY A 152 0.45 9.55 1.96
N GLY A 153 -0.71 9.84 1.39
CA GLY A 153 -1.01 9.69 -0.04
C GLY A 153 -0.79 8.27 -0.55
N ASN A 154 -0.09 8.14 -1.69
CA ASN A 154 0.16 6.83 -2.30
C ASN A 154 1.09 5.94 -1.46
N THR A 155 1.99 6.52 -0.66
CA THR A 155 2.93 5.75 0.17
C THR A 155 2.20 4.81 1.12
N CYS A 156 1.15 5.28 1.80
CA CYS A 156 0.38 4.43 2.71
C CYS A 156 -0.45 3.36 1.97
N GLN A 157 -0.98 3.66 0.79
CA GLN A 157 -1.76 2.68 0.01
C GLN A 157 -0.88 1.51 -0.44
N TYR A 158 0.33 1.80 -0.93
CA TYR A 158 1.32 0.77 -1.24
C TYR A 158 1.78 0.05 0.02
N LEU A 159 2.06 0.76 1.12
CA LEU A 159 2.40 0.14 2.40
C LEU A 159 1.37 -0.92 2.81
N LEU A 160 0.09 -0.58 2.85
CA LEU A 160 -0.97 -1.53 3.21
C LEU A 160 -0.99 -2.75 2.29
N ARG A 161 -0.85 -2.55 0.98
CA ARG A 161 -0.80 -3.61 -0.01
C ARG A 161 0.38 -4.55 0.21
N PHE A 162 1.58 -4.01 0.44
CA PHE A 162 2.81 -4.81 0.60
C PHE A 162 2.88 -5.50 1.97
N LEU A 163 2.32 -4.90 3.03
CA LEU A 163 2.13 -5.57 4.31
C LEU A 163 1.13 -6.73 4.24
N GLY A 164 0.34 -6.81 3.18
CA GLY A 164 -0.59 -7.89 2.96
C GLY A 164 -2.01 -7.63 3.44
N ARG A 165 -2.34 -6.38 3.76
CA ARG A 165 -3.72 -6.00 4.01
C ARG A 165 -4.52 -6.04 2.69
N ASP A 166 -5.74 -6.57 2.75
CA ASP A 166 -6.68 -6.42 1.65
C ASP A 166 -7.03 -4.94 1.49
N SER A 167 -6.63 -4.35 0.35
CA SER A 167 -6.63 -2.89 0.18
C SER A 167 -6.74 -2.49 -1.28
N PHE A 168 -7.24 -1.28 -1.53
CA PHE A 168 -7.19 -0.66 -2.85
C PHE A 168 -6.01 0.32 -2.97
N ILE A 169 -5.58 0.57 -4.20
CA ILE A 169 -4.65 1.65 -4.56
C ILE A 169 -5.34 2.53 -5.58
N LEU A 170 -5.55 3.80 -5.25
CA LEU A 170 -6.22 4.78 -6.11
C LEU A 170 -5.28 5.24 -7.22
N THR A 171 -5.03 4.33 -8.17
CA THR A 171 -4.31 4.65 -9.39
C THR A 171 -5.17 5.53 -10.30
N ASN A 172 -4.54 6.22 -11.26
CA ASN A 172 -5.28 7.00 -12.27
C ASN A 172 -6.31 6.13 -13.00
N ASP A 173 -5.98 4.88 -13.32
CA ASP A 173 -6.90 3.97 -14.02
C ASP A 173 -8.07 3.54 -13.12
N LEU A 174 -7.83 3.29 -11.80
CA LEU A 174 -8.94 3.03 -10.87
C LEU A 174 -9.87 4.24 -10.75
N MET A 175 -9.30 5.45 -10.62
CA MET A 175 -10.08 6.68 -10.52
C MET A 175 -10.88 6.93 -11.81
N LEU A 176 -10.29 6.64 -12.97
CA LEU A 176 -10.97 6.70 -14.25
C LEU A 176 -12.14 5.68 -14.32
N CYS A 177 -11.92 4.46 -13.85
CA CYS A 177 -12.95 3.43 -13.78
C CYS A 177 -14.13 3.84 -12.88
N LEU A 178 -13.86 4.42 -11.72
CA LEU A 178 -14.89 4.91 -10.81
C LEU A 178 -15.73 6.01 -11.46
N ARG A 179 -15.10 6.98 -12.13
CA ARG A 179 -15.82 8.04 -12.87
C ARG A 179 -16.65 7.48 -14.03
N ASP A 180 -16.07 6.59 -14.82
CA ASP A 180 -16.76 5.89 -15.92
C ASP A 180 -17.98 5.09 -15.42
N SER A 181 -17.93 4.63 -14.17
CA SER A 181 -19.03 3.92 -13.51
C SER A 181 -20.09 4.86 -12.91
N GLY A 182 -19.96 6.16 -13.07
CA GLY A 182 -20.92 7.16 -12.58
C GLY A 182 -20.69 7.61 -11.15
N VAL A 183 -19.53 7.32 -10.55
CA VAL A 183 -19.16 7.87 -9.22
C VAL A 183 -18.73 9.33 -9.38
N PRO A 184 -19.35 10.30 -8.66
CA PRO A 184 -19.10 11.73 -8.86
C PRO A 184 -17.78 12.18 -8.17
N ILE A 185 -16.66 11.63 -8.62
CA ILE A 185 -15.31 11.96 -8.14
C ILE A 185 -14.74 13.06 -9.02
N SER A 186 -14.16 14.08 -8.40
CA SER A 186 -13.50 15.19 -9.10
C SER A 186 -12.33 14.68 -9.97
N GLU A 187 -11.87 15.52 -10.91
CA GLU A 187 -10.76 15.16 -11.79
C GLU A 187 -9.50 14.85 -11.01
N LYS A 188 -9.13 15.62 -10.00
CA LYS A 188 -7.98 15.36 -9.12
C LYS A 188 -8.18 14.13 -8.23
N GLY A 189 -9.42 13.87 -7.78
CA GLY A 189 -9.77 12.69 -6.99
C GLY A 189 -9.09 12.56 -5.62
N THR A 190 -8.55 13.65 -5.07
CA THR A 190 -7.72 13.62 -3.85
C THR A 190 -8.37 14.23 -2.63
N SER A 191 -9.57 14.82 -2.79
CA SER A 191 -10.30 15.40 -1.66
C SER A 191 -10.81 14.31 -0.71
N LYS A 192 -11.00 14.64 0.57
CA LYS A 192 -11.60 13.69 1.53
C LYS A 192 -12.97 13.19 1.06
N LYS A 193 -13.75 14.03 0.40
CA LYS A 193 -15.04 13.64 -0.20
C LYS A 193 -14.84 12.59 -1.29
N ASP A 194 -13.91 12.82 -2.23
CA ASP A 194 -13.62 11.89 -3.32
C ASP A 194 -13.13 10.54 -2.80
N LEU A 195 -12.23 10.56 -1.80
CA LEU A 195 -11.71 9.34 -1.19
C LEU A 195 -12.82 8.51 -0.53
N LYS A 196 -13.75 9.16 0.18
CA LYS A 196 -14.91 8.50 0.78
C LYS A 196 -15.87 7.93 -0.27
N LEU A 197 -16.12 8.67 -1.35
CA LEU A 197 -16.93 8.18 -2.47
C LEU A 197 -16.30 6.97 -3.16
N ALA A 198 -14.98 7.00 -3.37
CA ALA A 198 -14.24 5.86 -3.91
C ALA A 198 -14.35 4.63 -3.01
N GLN A 199 -14.10 4.78 -1.70
CA GLN A 199 -14.23 3.70 -0.72
C GLN A 199 -15.64 3.12 -0.69
N ALA A 200 -16.68 3.97 -0.64
CA ALA A 200 -18.06 3.53 -0.61
C ALA A 200 -18.41 2.66 -1.82
N GLN A 201 -18.02 3.10 -3.03
CA GLN A 201 -18.27 2.32 -4.25
C GLN A 201 -17.49 1.02 -4.29
N LEU A 202 -16.24 1.02 -3.85
CA LEU A 202 -15.42 -0.20 -3.81
C LEU A 202 -15.97 -1.20 -2.80
N ASN A 203 -16.45 -0.75 -1.64
CA ASN A 203 -17.11 -1.58 -0.63
C ASN A 203 -18.43 -2.16 -1.15
N GLU A 204 -19.21 -1.38 -1.91
CA GLU A 204 -20.44 -1.85 -2.56
C GLU A 204 -20.13 -3.02 -3.52
N TRP A 205 -19.07 -2.91 -4.34
CA TRP A 205 -18.65 -3.99 -5.23
C TRP A 205 -18.09 -5.21 -4.49
N VAL A 206 -17.42 -5.02 -3.35
CA VAL A 206 -17.03 -6.15 -2.47
C VAL A 206 -18.25 -6.89 -1.98
N ASN A 207 -19.28 -6.17 -1.52
CA ASN A 207 -20.54 -6.76 -1.04
C ASN A 207 -21.33 -7.46 -2.18
N GLU A 208 -21.35 -6.86 -3.37
CA GLU A 208 -22.01 -7.43 -4.57
C GLU A 208 -21.37 -8.75 -5.01
N THR A 209 -20.03 -8.84 -4.95
CA THR A 209 -19.28 -9.92 -5.60
C THR A 209 -18.64 -10.93 -4.67
N GLY A 210 -18.46 -10.59 -3.40
CA GLY A 210 -17.64 -11.36 -2.44
C GLY A 210 -16.13 -11.37 -2.73
N LEU A 211 -15.67 -10.60 -3.74
CA LEU A 211 -14.26 -10.52 -4.08
C LEU A 211 -13.48 -9.67 -3.07
N PRO A 212 -12.20 -9.98 -2.83
CA PRO A 212 -11.34 -9.13 -2.04
C PRO A 212 -11.21 -7.72 -2.64
N LEU A 213 -11.08 -6.72 -1.78
CA LEU A 213 -10.91 -5.30 -2.17
C LEU A 213 -9.70 -5.11 -3.11
N THR A 214 -8.63 -5.87 -2.88
CA THR A 214 -7.46 -5.91 -3.75
C THR A 214 -7.80 -6.37 -5.17
N HIS A 215 -8.65 -7.40 -5.30
CA HIS A 215 -9.09 -7.89 -6.60
C HIS A 215 -9.98 -6.87 -7.31
N ILE A 216 -10.94 -6.28 -6.60
CA ILE A 216 -11.81 -5.20 -7.11
C ILE A 216 -10.95 -4.08 -7.68
N SER A 217 -10.02 -3.55 -6.87
CA SER A 217 -9.12 -2.47 -7.26
C SER A 217 -8.28 -2.79 -8.51
N ARG A 218 -7.74 -4.01 -8.61
CA ARG A 218 -6.93 -4.45 -9.76
C ARG A 218 -7.79 -4.64 -11.02
N ILE A 219 -8.95 -5.26 -10.90
CA ILE A 219 -9.88 -5.48 -12.03
C ILE A 219 -10.30 -4.13 -12.61
N CYS A 220 -10.68 -3.17 -11.76
CA CYS A 220 -11.01 -1.81 -12.19
C CYS A 220 -9.86 -1.17 -12.97
N SER A 221 -8.63 -1.20 -12.43
CA SER A 221 -7.46 -0.60 -13.10
C SER A 221 -7.11 -1.29 -14.42
N MET A 222 -7.40 -2.59 -14.57
CA MET A 222 -7.18 -3.32 -15.83
C MET A 222 -8.31 -3.14 -16.85
N SER A 223 -9.45 -2.60 -16.44
CA SER A 223 -10.63 -2.48 -17.30
C SER A 223 -10.59 -1.27 -18.23
N ILE A 224 -9.85 -0.23 -17.89
CA ILE A 224 -9.82 1.08 -18.58
C ILE A 224 -8.42 1.69 -18.50
N GLY A 225 -8.19 2.80 -19.18
CA GLY A 225 -6.91 3.52 -19.16
C GLY A 225 -5.80 2.76 -19.87
N THR A 226 -4.59 2.80 -19.31
CA THR A 226 -3.41 2.18 -19.92
C THR A 226 -3.53 0.66 -19.93
N ASN A 227 -3.41 0.06 -21.14
CA ASN A 227 -3.47 -1.39 -21.27
C ASN A 227 -2.07 -2.02 -21.17
N HIS A 228 -1.48 -2.02 -19.96
CA HIS A 228 -0.22 -2.71 -19.72
C HIS A 228 -0.29 -4.17 -20.13
N ASP A 229 0.78 -4.68 -20.71
CA ASP A 229 0.84 -6.06 -21.12
C ASP A 229 0.89 -7.03 -19.92
N VAL A 230 0.56 -8.31 -20.16
CA VAL A 230 0.43 -9.33 -19.14
C VAL A 230 1.78 -9.67 -18.49
N ALA A 231 2.89 -9.67 -19.26
CA ALA A 231 4.22 -9.99 -18.75
C ALA A 231 4.65 -8.95 -17.71
N ARG A 232 4.55 -7.66 -18.06
CA ARG A 232 4.85 -6.55 -17.15
C ARG A 232 4.01 -6.57 -15.86
N LEU A 233 2.71 -6.91 -15.99
CA LEU A 233 1.85 -7.01 -14.80
C LEU A 233 2.25 -8.16 -13.88
N LYS A 234 2.74 -9.29 -14.42
CA LYS A 234 3.26 -10.41 -13.63
C LYS A 234 4.57 -10.06 -12.92
N GLU A 235 5.49 -9.35 -13.56
CA GLU A 235 6.73 -8.88 -12.93
C GLU A 235 6.44 -8.01 -11.70
N VAL A 236 5.54 -7.04 -11.82
CA VAL A 236 5.13 -6.16 -10.70
C VAL A 236 4.44 -6.93 -9.56
N MET A 237 3.92 -8.13 -9.82
CA MET A 237 3.30 -8.97 -8.79
C MET A 237 4.29 -9.83 -8.00
N GLN A 238 5.49 -10.04 -8.53
CA GLN A 238 6.54 -10.86 -7.89
C GLN A 238 7.44 -10.03 -6.98
N THR A 239 7.42 -8.72 -7.14
CA THR A 239 8.12 -7.74 -6.28
C THR A 239 7.24 -7.27 -5.14
#